data_d181adb66684f50ac375dd005344d2ba
#
_entry.id   d181adb66684f50ac375dd005344d2ba
#
_cell.length_a   1.000
_cell.length_b   1.000
_cell.length_c   1.000
_cell.angle_alpha   90.00
_cell.angle_beta   90.00
_cell.angle_gamma   90.00
#
_symmetry.space_group_name_H-M   'P 1'
#
loop_
_entity.id
_entity.type
_entity.pdbx_description
1 polymer ?
#
loop_
_entity_poly.entity_id
_entity_poly.type
_entity_poly.pdbx_seq_one_letter_code
_entity_poly.pdbx_strand_id
1 'polypeptide(L)'
;MMGLQATDPVAEGEALRPLGEPFGLPSSAVASARPLTGNEAIARGAWEAGVKVAAAYPGTPSTEILESLATYPAEDVHAQWSTNEKVALDVAMGASFAGRRALAAMKHVGLNVAADAFMSLTYIGVNGGLVLAICDDPGIHSSQNEQDTRLYGVLAGVPVLEPSDAQEALDFTKLAFELSETFDTPVIVRGTTRLSHTRSPVVVGDRSEPPARGFLERPSKNVMIPAYARPRHGAVLEREARLKVYFEDASVNRWEAGDKSFGVVTAGTCYPYVREVLPDASVLKLGASWPLPEGLLRRFCESVERVFVVEELEPVIEKEIRALGFDVEGKQFFPRVGELDPALVRAGFEQAGILPPRRERGTWAPEPLARPPVLCAGCPHTSSFMAVRASGARVAGDIGCYTLACLDPLRGIDTTVSMGSSIGNAIGMAKAGEPKPIVATIGDSTFLHAGIPGLIDAVYNQANLVVLLLDNHVTAMTGGQNHPGTGKTLRGEDAPKVDYEALVRAVGVTWVRSVDPYDLAAMYQSLREAIAYRGVAVLIANRPCVLDPVKIKGPPLRVIAEECNACQACMNLGCPALSWSGQSFEGRHKIEIDQALCIGCTLCAQVCTVDCIKPSAMVQP
;
A
#
# COMPACT_ATOMS: atom_id res chain seq x y z
N MET A 1 36.36 -10.76 38.99
CA MET A 1 36.96 -9.48 38.56
C MET A 1 37.88 -9.80 37.40
N MET A 2 37.39 -9.69 36.18
CA MET A 2 38.24 -9.67 34.98
C MET A 2 37.92 -8.38 34.29
N GLY A 3 38.91 -7.49 34.19
CA GLY A 3 38.81 -6.18 33.58
C GLY A 3 38.56 -6.31 32.09
N LEU A 4 37.41 -5.85 31.64
CA LEU A 4 37.16 -5.57 30.24
C LEU A 4 37.83 -4.23 29.94
N GLN A 5 38.97 -4.26 29.26
CA GLN A 5 39.54 -3.09 28.63
C GLN A 5 38.56 -2.63 27.55
N ALA A 6 37.95 -1.48 27.80
CA ALA A 6 37.33 -0.68 26.76
C ALA A 6 38.48 -0.07 25.94
N THR A 7 38.41 -0.23 24.63
CA THR A 7 38.78 0.73 23.58
C THR A 7 39.10 -0.03 22.29
N ASP A 8 38.10 -0.07 21.39
CA ASP A 8 38.45 0.15 19.99
C ASP A 8 37.87 1.50 19.60
N PRO A 9 38.70 2.46 19.17
CA PRO A 9 38.21 3.74 18.71
C PRO A 9 37.38 3.50 17.46
N VAL A 10 36.23 4.16 17.39
CA VAL A 10 35.55 4.42 16.12
C VAL A 10 36.63 4.91 15.17
N ALA A 11 36.91 4.16 14.10
CA ALA A 11 37.94 4.52 13.15
C ALA A 11 37.69 5.95 12.69
N GLU A 12 38.64 6.84 12.99
CA GLU A 12 38.68 8.19 12.48
C GLU A 12 38.64 8.14 10.95
N GLY A 13 37.61 8.78 10.35
CA GLY A 13 37.73 9.40 9.05
C GLY A 13 38.09 8.48 7.88
N GLU A 14 37.22 7.56 7.46
CA GLU A 14 37.13 7.35 6.01
C GLU A 14 36.61 8.64 5.40
N ALA A 15 37.49 9.32 4.68
CA ALA A 15 37.12 10.52 3.94
C ALA A 15 35.89 10.25 3.08
N LEU A 16 34.86 11.06 3.24
CA LEU A 16 33.68 11.03 2.40
C LEU A 16 34.14 11.00 0.93
N ARG A 17 33.80 9.97 0.19
CA ARG A 17 33.96 10.01 -1.28
C ARG A 17 33.16 11.21 -1.76
N PRO A 18 33.72 12.08 -2.63
CA PRO A 18 32.95 13.15 -3.23
C PRO A 18 31.76 12.50 -3.93
N LEU A 19 30.54 12.94 -3.58
CA LEU A 19 29.34 12.63 -4.35
C LEU A 19 29.58 13.17 -5.75
N GLY A 20 29.18 12.41 -6.78
CA GLY A 20 29.33 12.83 -8.18
C GLY A 20 28.79 14.25 -8.39
N GLU A 21 29.24 14.88 -9.46
CA GLU A 21 28.87 16.27 -9.79
C GLU A 21 27.35 16.50 -9.65
N PRO A 22 26.92 17.70 -9.22
CA PRO A 22 25.49 17.99 -9.05
C PRO A 22 24.74 17.68 -10.34
N PHE A 23 23.56 17.04 -10.20
CA PHE A 23 22.69 16.64 -11.31
C PHE A 23 22.37 17.84 -12.22
N GLY A 24 23.25 18.11 -13.17
CA GLY A 24 22.97 18.90 -14.35
C GLY A 24 22.58 17.95 -15.47
N LEU A 25 21.46 18.21 -16.15
CA LEU A 25 21.09 17.48 -17.36
C LEU A 25 22.29 17.48 -18.32
N PRO A 26 22.77 16.30 -18.79
CA PRO A 26 23.85 16.26 -19.76
C PRO A 26 23.39 16.92 -21.06
N SER A 27 24.07 17.96 -21.47
CA SER A 27 23.71 18.86 -22.56
C SER A 27 23.93 18.26 -23.99
N SER A 28 24.15 16.97 -24.14
CA SER A 28 24.55 16.44 -25.46
C SER A 28 24.16 15.00 -25.83
N ALA A 29 23.36 14.28 -25.02
CA ALA A 29 22.74 13.06 -25.51
C ALA A 29 21.22 13.29 -25.61
N VAL A 30 20.64 13.12 -26.81
CA VAL A 30 19.18 13.02 -26.98
C VAL A 30 18.76 11.69 -26.34
N ALA A 31 18.75 11.66 -25.01
CA ALA A 31 18.14 10.59 -24.26
C ALA A 31 16.66 10.59 -24.64
N SER A 32 16.14 9.47 -25.13
CA SER A 32 14.74 9.36 -25.52
C SER A 32 13.86 9.52 -24.28
N ALA A 33 13.13 10.61 -24.17
CA ALA A 33 12.12 10.78 -23.13
C ALA A 33 11.06 9.70 -23.29
N ARG A 34 10.73 9.03 -22.18
CA ARG A 34 9.68 8.00 -22.11
C ARG A 34 8.56 8.47 -21.20
N PRO A 35 7.30 8.25 -21.56
CA PRO A 35 6.18 8.54 -20.66
C PRO A 35 6.13 7.47 -19.55
N LEU A 36 6.56 7.82 -18.33
CA LEU A 36 6.55 6.94 -17.16
C LEU A 36 5.63 7.49 -16.08
N THR A 37 5.00 6.60 -15.34
CA THR A 37 4.36 6.94 -14.05
C THR A 37 5.44 7.14 -12.99
N GLY A 38 5.08 7.72 -11.83
CA GLY A 38 6.03 7.83 -10.71
C GLY A 38 6.55 6.46 -10.26
N ASN A 39 5.69 5.44 -10.19
CA ASN A 39 6.10 4.08 -9.85
C ASN A 39 7.06 3.47 -10.87
N GLU A 40 6.76 3.62 -12.18
CA GLU A 40 7.66 3.19 -13.27
C GLU A 40 9.00 3.93 -13.22
N ALA A 41 8.99 5.21 -12.83
CA ALA A 41 10.19 6.05 -12.72
C ALA A 41 11.05 5.66 -11.51
N ILE A 42 10.46 5.37 -10.34
CA ILE A 42 11.17 4.82 -9.17
C ILE A 42 11.84 3.49 -9.57
N ALA A 43 11.10 2.58 -10.20
CA ALA A 43 11.64 1.30 -10.69
C ALA A 43 12.79 1.51 -11.68
N ARG A 44 12.64 2.46 -12.61
CA ARG A 44 13.67 2.81 -13.57
C ARG A 44 14.91 3.39 -12.90
N GLY A 45 14.76 4.31 -11.96
CA GLY A 45 15.86 4.89 -11.19
C GLY A 45 16.62 3.82 -10.38
N ALA A 46 15.91 2.88 -9.77
CA ALA A 46 16.50 1.75 -9.06
C ALA A 46 17.28 0.81 -9.99
N TRP A 47 16.73 0.52 -11.18
CA TRP A 47 17.43 -0.28 -12.18
C TRP A 47 18.68 0.43 -12.69
N GLU A 48 18.60 1.72 -13.06
CA GLU A 48 19.75 2.53 -13.48
C GLU A 48 20.82 2.61 -12.39
N ALA A 49 20.42 2.70 -11.12
CA ALA A 49 21.34 2.70 -9.98
C ALA A 49 22.00 1.34 -9.71
N GLY A 50 21.68 0.29 -10.46
CA GLY A 50 22.29 -1.03 -10.31
C GLY A 50 21.73 -1.85 -9.15
N VAL A 51 20.46 -1.68 -8.78
CA VAL A 51 19.81 -2.53 -7.79
C VAL A 51 19.90 -4.00 -8.20
N LYS A 52 20.22 -4.88 -7.23
CA LYS A 52 20.35 -6.33 -7.46
C LYS A 52 19.18 -7.13 -6.88
N VAL A 53 18.57 -6.65 -5.81
CA VAL A 53 17.44 -7.32 -5.17
C VAL A 53 16.36 -6.30 -4.86
N ALA A 54 15.14 -6.63 -5.26
CA ALA A 54 13.95 -5.85 -4.91
C ALA A 54 12.86 -6.77 -4.38
N ALA A 55 12.21 -6.37 -3.30
CA ALA A 55 11.16 -7.14 -2.67
C ALA A 55 10.01 -6.25 -2.21
N ALA A 56 8.78 -6.75 -2.28
CA ALA A 56 7.58 -6.06 -1.81
C ALA A 56 6.50 -7.06 -1.42
N TYR A 57 5.49 -6.58 -0.69
CA TYR A 57 4.16 -7.16 -0.67
C TYR A 57 3.21 -6.23 -1.46
N PRO A 58 2.29 -6.78 -2.27
CA PRO A 58 1.40 -5.96 -3.10
C PRO A 58 0.54 -5.01 -2.27
N GLY A 59 0.62 -3.71 -2.54
CA GLY A 59 -0.14 -2.68 -1.82
C GLY A 59 -0.27 -1.39 -2.63
N THR A 60 -1.48 -1.11 -3.15
CA THR A 60 -1.76 0.14 -3.86
C THR A 60 -1.59 1.35 -2.91
N PRO A 61 -0.79 2.40 -3.28
CA PRO A 61 -0.39 2.72 -4.64
C PRO A 61 1.05 2.31 -5.04
N SER A 62 1.77 1.44 -4.32
CA SER A 62 3.18 1.10 -4.57
C SER A 62 3.41 -0.17 -5.41
N THR A 63 2.37 -0.92 -5.74
CA THR A 63 2.44 -2.26 -6.36
C THR A 63 3.26 -2.26 -7.65
N GLU A 64 3.03 -1.28 -8.53
CA GLU A 64 3.61 -1.21 -9.87
C GLU A 64 5.12 -0.95 -9.85
N ILE A 65 5.71 -0.52 -8.74
CA ILE A 65 7.17 -0.38 -8.60
C ILE A 65 7.84 -1.74 -8.82
N LEU A 66 7.34 -2.78 -8.15
CA LEU A 66 7.95 -4.10 -8.26
C LEU A 66 7.57 -4.82 -9.56
N GLU A 67 6.33 -4.63 -10.03
CA GLU A 67 5.89 -5.13 -11.33
C GLU A 67 6.76 -4.57 -12.45
N SER A 68 7.08 -3.27 -12.41
CA SER A 68 7.97 -2.62 -13.37
C SER A 68 9.40 -3.17 -13.26
N LEU A 69 9.94 -3.36 -12.06
CA LEU A 69 11.26 -3.97 -11.87
C LEU A 69 11.33 -5.41 -12.42
N ALA A 70 10.24 -6.15 -12.34
CA ALA A 70 10.17 -7.51 -12.88
C ALA A 70 10.21 -7.56 -14.42
N THR A 71 10.02 -6.44 -15.11
CA THR A 71 10.12 -6.37 -16.58
C THR A 71 11.58 -6.30 -17.07
N TYR A 72 12.53 -5.92 -16.20
CA TYR A 72 13.96 -5.89 -16.53
C TYR A 72 14.56 -7.30 -16.51
N PRO A 73 15.74 -7.50 -17.16
CA PRO A 73 16.42 -8.80 -17.19
C PRO A 73 16.63 -9.38 -15.79
N ALA A 74 16.42 -10.69 -15.65
CA ALA A 74 16.55 -11.37 -14.35
C ALA A 74 18.01 -11.41 -13.84
N GLU A 75 18.98 -11.36 -14.74
CA GLU A 75 20.41 -11.22 -14.44
C GLU A 75 20.75 -9.84 -13.85
N ASP A 76 20.00 -8.81 -14.19
CA ASP A 76 20.18 -7.46 -13.66
C ASP A 76 19.61 -7.31 -12.26
N VAL A 77 18.36 -7.74 -12.06
CA VAL A 77 17.62 -7.57 -10.82
C VAL A 77 16.76 -8.78 -10.49
N HIS A 78 16.95 -9.32 -9.28
CA HIS A 78 16.02 -10.25 -8.68
C HIS A 78 14.87 -9.48 -8.04
N ALA A 79 13.67 -9.62 -8.59
CA ALA A 79 12.44 -9.01 -8.06
C ALA A 79 11.49 -10.11 -7.56
N GLN A 80 10.98 -9.98 -6.32
CA GLN A 80 10.09 -10.98 -5.74
C GLN A 80 8.95 -10.40 -4.92
N TRP A 81 7.77 -11.03 -5.00
CA TRP A 81 6.75 -10.86 -3.96
C TRP A 81 7.15 -11.61 -2.70
N SER A 82 7.09 -10.93 -1.58
CA SER A 82 7.26 -11.51 -0.24
C SER A 82 5.91 -11.76 0.41
N THR A 83 5.86 -12.58 1.45
CA THR A 83 4.62 -12.91 2.15
C THR A 83 4.03 -11.73 2.93
N ASN A 84 4.88 -10.80 3.38
CA ASN A 84 4.49 -9.51 3.97
C ASN A 84 5.64 -8.50 3.85
N GLU A 85 5.39 -7.26 4.25
CA GLU A 85 6.34 -6.15 4.12
C GLU A 85 7.55 -6.28 5.03
N LYS A 86 7.41 -6.90 6.22
CA LYS A 86 8.55 -7.21 7.09
C LYS A 86 9.51 -8.17 6.38
N VAL A 87 9.01 -9.25 5.80
CA VAL A 87 9.83 -10.21 5.05
C VAL A 87 10.45 -9.54 3.81
N ALA A 88 9.71 -8.65 3.13
CA ALA A 88 10.25 -7.90 2.00
C ALA A 88 11.44 -7.02 2.42
N LEU A 89 11.33 -6.32 3.54
CA LEU A 89 12.43 -5.52 4.10
C LEU A 89 13.60 -6.41 4.54
N ASP A 90 13.33 -7.54 5.20
CA ASP A 90 14.37 -8.50 5.63
C ASP A 90 15.18 -9.02 4.43
N VAL A 91 14.51 -9.32 3.30
CA VAL A 91 15.18 -9.75 2.04
C VAL A 91 16.08 -8.65 1.49
N ALA A 92 15.58 -7.40 1.45
CA ALA A 92 16.36 -6.26 0.98
C ALA A 92 17.56 -5.97 1.92
N MET A 93 17.37 -6.08 3.24
CA MET A 93 18.44 -5.98 4.23
C MET A 93 19.52 -7.05 4.02
N GLY A 94 19.10 -8.30 3.78
CA GLY A 94 20.03 -9.41 3.51
C GLY A 94 20.92 -9.12 2.29
N ALA A 95 20.34 -8.55 1.23
CA ALA A 95 21.09 -8.14 0.04
C ALA A 95 22.05 -6.97 0.34
N SER A 96 21.61 -5.98 1.13
CA SER A 96 22.47 -4.90 1.62
C SER A 96 23.63 -5.42 2.46
N PHE A 97 23.40 -6.37 3.39
CA PHE A 97 24.48 -7.01 4.16
C PHE A 97 25.50 -7.73 3.27
N ALA A 98 25.03 -8.36 2.17
CA ALA A 98 25.91 -8.96 1.16
C ALA A 98 26.65 -7.93 0.29
N GLY A 99 26.49 -6.63 0.55
CA GLY A 99 27.17 -5.54 -0.14
C GLY A 99 26.59 -5.19 -1.51
N ARG A 100 25.29 -5.45 -1.72
CA ARG A 100 24.58 -5.13 -2.97
C ARG A 100 23.49 -4.11 -2.72
N ARG A 101 23.23 -3.24 -3.71
CA ARG A 101 22.10 -2.31 -3.67
C ARG A 101 20.78 -3.07 -3.70
N ALA A 102 19.86 -2.69 -2.81
CA ALA A 102 18.55 -3.33 -2.66
C ALA A 102 17.43 -2.30 -2.46
N LEU A 103 16.21 -2.68 -2.86
CA LEU A 103 15.01 -1.87 -2.69
C LEU A 103 13.91 -2.67 -2.02
N ALA A 104 13.23 -2.07 -1.05
CA ALA A 104 11.96 -2.55 -0.53
C ALA A 104 10.85 -1.55 -0.90
N ALA A 105 9.75 -2.01 -1.49
CA ALA A 105 8.61 -1.16 -1.82
C ALA A 105 7.38 -1.55 -1.01
N MET A 106 6.65 -0.55 -0.52
CA MET A 106 5.43 -0.76 0.26
C MET A 106 4.60 0.52 0.35
N LYS A 107 3.34 0.37 0.72
CA LYS A 107 2.51 1.51 1.12
C LYS A 107 2.75 1.86 2.60
N HIS A 108 2.23 3.01 3.06
CA HIS A 108 2.43 3.47 4.45
C HIS A 108 2.01 2.44 5.51
N VAL A 109 0.88 1.75 5.35
CA VAL A 109 0.45 0.71 6.31
C VAL A 109 1.37 -0.51 6.30
N GLY A 110 2.04 -0.78 5.17
CA GLY A 110 3.06 -1.81 5.08
C GLY A 110 4.32 -1.47 5.90
N LEU A 111 4.68 -0.19 5.98
CA LEU A 111 5.76 0.25 6.85
C LEU A 111 5.45 -0.04 8.34
N ASN A 112 4.18 0.04 8.75
CA ASN A 112 3.79 -0.37 10.11
C ASN A 112 4.08 -1.86 10.36
N VAL A 113 3.87 -2.73 9.35
CA VAL A 113 4.20 -4.17 9.45
C VAL A 113 5.71 -4.39 9.53
N ALA A 114 6.50 -3.59 8.82
CA ALA A 114 7.95 -3.66 8.77
C ALA A 114 8.65 -2.83 9.88
N ALA A 115 7.90 -2.10 10.72
CA ALA A 115 8.43 -1.07 11.61
C ALA A 115 9.53 -1.56 12.56
N ASP A 116 9.40 -2.74 13.17
CA ASP A 116 10.42 -3.28 14.07
C ASP A 116 11.76 -3.52 13.35
N ALA A 117 11.70 -4.17 12.18
CA ALA A 117 12.88 -4.38 11.34
C ALA A 117 13.47 -3.05 10.86
N PHE A 118 12.62 -2.09 10.46
CA PHE A 118 13.04 -0.76 10.02
C PHE A 118 13.75 0.01 11.14
N MET A 119 13.21 0.06 12.35
CA MET A 119 13.82 0.76 13.47
C MET A 119 15.17 0.15 13.86
N SER A 120 15.31 -1.17 13.85
CA SER A 120 16.58 -1.85 14.10
C SER A 120 17.61 -1.59 13.00
N LEU A 121 17.16 -1.57 11.74
CA LEU A 121 18.00 -1.26 10.58
C LEU A 121 18.64 0.13 10.66
N THR A 122 17.93 1.13 11.18
CA THR A 122 18.47 2.49 11.31
C THR A 122 19.69 2.58 12.22
N TYR A 123 19.78 1.71 13.20
CA TYR A 123 20.96 1.56 14.07
C TYR A 123 22.08 0.75 13.38
N ILE A 124 21.72 -0.34 12.70
CA ILE A 124 22.67 -1.19 11.97
C ILE A 124 23.33 -0.39 10.84
N GLY A 125 22.56 0.41 10.12
CA GLY A 125 22.99 1.03 8.86
C GLY A 125 23.01 0.01 7.72
N VAL A 126 23.79 0.32 6.69
CA VAL A 126 23.86 -0.48 5.46
C VAL A 126 25.29 -0.91 5.14
N ASN A 127 25.43 -1.84 4.19
CA ASN A 127 26.71 -2.15 3.55
C ASN A 127 26.63 -1.90 2.03
N GLY A 128 25.67 -2.50 1.34
CA GLY A 128 25.19 -2.00 0.03
C GLY A 128 24.01 -1.04 0.23
N GLY A 129 23.84 -0.07 -0.64
CA GLY A 129 22.77 0.93 -0.54
C GLY A 129 21.38 0.29 -0.43
N LEU A 130 20.56 0.79 0.49
CA LEU A 130 19.20 0.30 0.73
C LEU A 130 18.20 1.45 0.69
N VAL A 131 17.24 1.33 -0.24
CA VAL A 131 16.17 2.31 -0.45
C VAL A 131 14.82 1.68 -0.10
N LEU A 132 14.02 2.41 0.66
CA LEU A 132 12.62 2.10 0.92
C LEU A 132 11.75 3.05 0.07
N ALA A 133 11.07 2.52 -0.93
CA ALA A 133 10.06 3.25 -1.70
C ALA A 133 8.71 3.13 -0.97
N ILE A 134 8.30 4.18 -0.27
CA ILE A 134 7.07 4.18 0.53
C ILE A 134 6.06 5.11 -0.14
N CYS A 135 4.86 4.59 -0.41
CA CYS A 135 3.79 5.37 -1.01
C CYS A 135 2.66 5.60 -0.02
N ASP A 136 2.43 6.87 0.31
CA ASP A 136 1.29 7.32 1.12
C ASP A 136 0.02 7.41 0.25
N ASP A 137 -1.14 7.34 0.89
CA ASP A 137 -2.44 7.36 0.22
C ASP A 137 -3.34 8.48 0.80
N PRO A 138 -2.98 9.76 0.57
CA PRO A 138 -3.85 10.88 0.94
C PRO A 138 -5.22 10.74 0.28
N GLY A 139 -6.29 10.97 1.04
CA GLY A 139 -7.66 10.77 0.58
C GLY A 139 -8.19 9.35 0.73
N ILE A 140 -7.39 8.42 1.25
CA ILE A 140 -7.81 7.03 1.56
C ILE A 140 -8.45 6.35 0.33
N HIS A 141 -7.82 6.46 -0.86
CA HIS A 141 -8.34 5.87 -2.10
C HIS A 141 -8.38 4.34 -2.04
N SER A 142 -7.41 3.72 -1.33
CA SER A 142 -7.29 2.27 -1.20
C SER A 142 -6.75 1.81 0.17
N SER A 143 -6.87 2.63 1.19
CA SER A 143 -6.29 2.39 2.52
C SER A 143 -7.35 2.44 3.64
N GLN A 144 -7.00 1.96 4.82
CA GLN A 144 -7.86 1.99 6.00
C GLN A 144 -7.76 3.30 6.80
N ASN A 145 -6.70 4.05 6.56
CA ASN A 145 -6.40 5.31 7.25
C ASN A 145 -5.44 6.16 6.41
N GLU A 146 -5.28 7.42 6.79
CA GLU A 146 -4.22 8.30 6.29
C GLU A 146 -3.05 8.27 7.26
N GLN A 147 -1.82 8.19 6.74
CA GLN A 147 -0.59 8.31 7.51
C GLN A 147 0.44 9.11 6.73
N ASP A 148 1.31 9.77 7.44
CA ASP A 148 2.40 10.56 6.88
C ASP A 148 3.75 9.87 7.16
N THR A 149 4.31 9.25 6.14
CA THR A 149 5.58 8.51 6.24
C THR A 149 6.75 9.38 6.65
N ARG A 150 6.70 10.71 6.47
CA ARG A 150 7.74 11.64 6.94
C ARG A 150 7.98 11.52 8.44
N LEU A 151 6.92 11.27 9.22
CA LEU A 151 7.03 11.06 10.67
C LEU A 151 7.85 9.82 11.04
N TYR A 152 7.84 8.78 10.20
CA TYR A 152 8.75 7.65 10.36
C TYR A 152 10.21 8.05 10.10
N GLY A 153 10.46 8.89 9.11
CA GLY A 153 11.79 9.46 8.85
C GLY A 153 12.32 10.24 10.06
N VAL A 154 11.47 11.10 10.64
CA VAL A 154 11.77 11.86 11.87
C VAL A 154 12.09 10.92 13.04
N LEU A 155 11.20 9.96 13.33
CA LEU A 155 11.35 9.01 14.44
C LEU A 155 12.62 8.16 14.32
N ALA A 156 12.95 7.76 13.09
CA ALA A 156 14.06 6.84 12.80
C ALA A 156 15.40 7.55 12.53
N GLY A 157 15.41 8.88 12.34
CA GLY A 157 16.59 9.65 11.98
C GLY A 157 17.15 9.27 10.61
N VAL A 158 16.27 9.00 9.63
CA VAL A 158 16.66 8.61 8.26
C VAL A 158 16.15 9.62 7.24
N PRO A 159 16.90 9.88 6.14
CA PRO A 159 16.48 10.86 5.16
C PRO A 159 15.24 10.43 4.39
N VAL A 160 14.36 11.40 4.13
CA VAL A 160 13.15 11.27 3.31
C VAL A 160 13.27 12.19 2.11
N LEU A 161 13.31 11.62 0.93
CA LEU A 161 13.26 12.33 -0.34
C LEU A 161 11.83 12.32 -0.89
N GLU A 162 11.36 13.49 -1.31
CA GLU A 162 9.98 13.70 -1.77
C GLU A 162 9.96 14.25 -3.20
N PRO A 163 9.93 13.39 -4.22
CA PRO A 163 9.88 13.82 -5.61
C PRO A 163 8.53 14.47 -5.95
N SER A 164 8.54 15.50 -6.79
CA SER A 164 7.37 16.23 -7.23
C SER A 164 6.75 15.72 -8.54
N ASP A 165 7.53 15.00 -9.34
CA ASP A 165 7.12 14.41 -10.61
C ASP A 165 7.89 13.12 -10.92
N ALA A 166 7.60 12.49 -12.07
CA ALA A 166 8.23 11.22 -12.42
C ALA A 166 9.74 11.38 -12.75
N GLN A 167 10.21 12.54 -13.24
CA GLN A 167 11.65 12.74 -13.46
C GLN A 167 12.39 12.76 -12.12
N GLU A 168 11.90 13.54 -11.17
CA GLU A 168 12.48 13.56 -9.81
C GLU A 168 12.35 12.20 -9.12
N ALA A 169 11.26 11.44 -9.37
CA ALA A 169 11.13 10.10 -8.83
C ALA A 169 12.26 9.16 -9.30
N LEU A 170 12.67 9.25 -10.56
CA LEU A 170 13.84 8.55 -11.09
C LEU A 170 15.14 9.05 -10.46
N ASP A 171 15.37 10.36 -10.50
CA ASP A 171 16.64 10.97 -10.09
C ASP A 171 16.86 10.83 -8.58
N PHE A 172 15.81 11.05 -7.78
CA PHE A 172 15.89 10.93 -6.32
C PHE A 172 16.06 9.46 -5.89
N THR A 173 15.53 8.50 -6.65
CA THR A 173 15.79 7.08 -6.37
C THR A 173 17.27 6.75 -6.59
N LYS A 174 17.88 7.27 -7.64
CA LYS A 174 19.35 7.10 -7.87
C LYS A 174 20.14 7.73 -6.73
N LEU A 175 19.84 8.99 -6.40
CA LEU A 175 20.49 9.72 -5.30
C LEU A 175 20.30 9.00 -3.97
N ALA A 176 19.14 8.40 -3.71
CA ALA A 176 18.86 7.68 -2.48
C ALA A 176 19.83 6.53 -2.23
N PHE A 177 20.26 5.80 -3.26
CA PHE A 177 21.29 4.77 -3.13
C PHE A 177 22.66 5.35 -2.78
N GLU A 178 23.02 6.49 -3.37
CA GLU A 178 24.29 7.17 -3.08
C GLU A 178 24.30 7.72 -1.65
N LEU A 179 23.23 8.37 -1.22
CA LEU A 179 23.07 8.83 0.16
C LEU A 179 23.11 7.68 1.16
N SER A 180 22.42 6.57 0.85
CA SER A 180 22.40 5.38 1.68
C SER A 180 23.82 4.87 1.94
N GLU A 181 24.62 4.75 0.89
CA GLU A 181 26.00 4.25 0.97
C GLU A 181 26.97 5.25 1.62
N THR A 182 26.76 6.56 1.39
CA THR A 182 27.62 7.63 1.92
C THR A 182 27.40 7.87 3.41
N PHE A 183 26.15 7.80 3.83
CA PHE A 183 25.77 8.12 5.22
C PHE A 183 25.50 6.89 6.08
N ASP A 184 25.74 5.66 5.59
CA ASP A 184 25.51 4.42 6.33
C ASP A 184 24.08 4.33 6.88
N THR A 185 23.05 4.53 6.03
CA THR A 185 21.64 4.62 6.46
C THR A 185 20.71 4.09 5.36
N PRO A 186 19.57 3.47 5.68
CA PRO A 186 18.49 3.37 4.70
C PRO A 186 17.99 4.77 4.32
N VAL A 187 17.42 4.91 3.13
CA VAL A 187 16.82 6.16 2.64
C VAL A 187 15.39 5.89 2.21
N ILE A 188 14.46 6.75 2.62
CA ILE A 188 13.06 6.70 2.16
C ILE A 188 12.92 7.58 0.93
N VAL A 189 12.38 7.02 -0.15
CA VAL A 189 11.80 7.77 -1.27
C VAL A 189 10.29 7.71 -1.08
N ARG A 190 9.71 8.87 -0.71
CA ARG A 190 8.29 8.99 -0.42
C ARG A 190 7.52 9.39 -1.68
N GLY A 191 6.59 8.54 -2.09
CA GLY A 191 5.57 8.86 -3.08
C GLY A 191 4.21 9.13 -2.43
N THR A 192 3.27 9.62 -3.23
CA THR A 192 1.84 9.67 -2.90
C THR A 192 1.06 9.04 -4.04
N THR A 193 -0.23 8.71 -3.82
CA THR A 193 -1.10 8.14 -4.86
C THR A 193 -1.05 8.97 -6.15
N ARG A 194 -1.02 10.29 -6.03
CA ARG A 194 -0.93 11.19 -7.19
C ARG A 194 0.36 11.01 -7.97
N LEU A 195 1.51 11.05 -7.30
CA LEU A 195 2.80 10.81 -7.93
C LEU A 195 2.86 9.41 -8.55
N SER A 196 2.45 8.39 -7.81
CA SER A 196 2.54 6.99 -8.22
C SER A 196 1.89 6.73 -9.57
N HIS A 197 0.73 7.35 -9.84
CA HIS A 197 -0.09 7.07 -11.02
C HIS A 197 -0.10 8.19 -12.08
N THR A 198 0.48 9.37 -11.80
CA THR A 198 0.60 10.43 -12.80
C THR A 198 1.74 10.12 -13.77
N ARG A 199 1.46 10.20 -15.06
CA ARG A 199 2.41 9.92 -16.13
C ARG A 199 2.96 11.22 -16.71
N SER A 200 4.31 11.31 -16.81
CA SER A 200 5.00 12.45 -17.44
C SER A 200 6.19 11.98 -18.28
N PRO A 201 6.72 12.82 -19.19
CA PRO A 201 7.96 12.50 -19.91
C PRO A 201 9.14 12.42 -18.94
N VAL A 202 9.93 11.34 -19.05
CA VAL A 202 11.11 11.07 -18.22
C VAL A 202 12.29 10.78 -19.10
N VAL A 203 13.39 11.50 -18.90
CA VAL A 203 14.68 11.23 -19.54
C VAL A 203 15.34 10.08 -18.79
N VAL A 204 15.60 8.99 -19.49
CA VAL A 204 16.18 7.78 -18.92
C VAL A 204 17.67 7.65 -19.28
N GLY A 205 18.45 7.07 -18.37
CA GLY A 205 19.88 6.81 -18.53
C GLY A 205 20.20 5.32 -18.68
N ASP A 206 21.48 5.02 -18.70
CA ASP A 206 22.00 3.66 -18.73
C ASP A 206 22.12 3.10 -17.30
N ARG A 207 22.10 1.76 -17.20
CA ARG A 207 22.33 1.07 -15.95
C ARG A 207 23.79 1.20 -15.52
N SER A 208 23.99 1.58 -14.26
CA SER A 208 25.29 1.47 -13.61
C SER A 208 25.44 0.11 -12.93
N GLU A 209 26.68 -0.38 -12.83
CA GLU A 209 26.96 -1.60 -12.09
C GLU A 209 28.00 -1.33 -10.97
N PRO A 210 27.52 -0.82 -9.82
CA PRO A 210 28.42 -0.58 -8.70
C PRO A 210 29.06 -1.90 -8.24
N PRO A 211 30.36 -1.87 -7.88
CA PRO A 211 31.07 -3.08 -7.46
C PRO A 211 30.44 -3.67 -6.21
N ALA A 212 30.43 -5.00 -6.12
CA ALA A 212 30.02 -5.68 -4.89
C ALA A 212 31.00 -5.36 -3.77
N ARG A 213 30.48 -4.92 -2.62
CA ARG A 213 31.30 -4.63 -1.43
C ARG A 213 31.62 -5.89 -0.62
N GLY A 214 30.92 -7.00 -0.88
CA GLY A 214 30.98 -8.21 -0.09
C GLY A 214 30.32 -8.07 1.28
N PHE A 215 30.32 -9.12 2.07
CA PHE A 215 29.77 -9.09 3.43
C PHE A 215 30.78 -8.45 4.39
N LEU A 216 30.32 -7.50 5.23
CA LEU A 216 31.15 -6.86 6.25
C LEU A 216 31.09 -7.66 7.56
N GLU A 217 32.14 -8.38 7.88
CA GLU A 217 32.27 -9.14 9.13
C GLU A 217 32.55 -8.22 10.34
N ARG A 218 31.52 -7.52 10.80
CA ARG A 218 31.62 -6.57 11.92
C ARG A 218 30.44 -6.74 12.88
N PRO A 219 30.50 -7.69 13.84
CA PRO A 219 29.40 -7.95 14.78
C PRO A 219 28.96 -6.71 15.57
N SER A 220 29.88 -5.83 15.95
CA SER A 220 29.56 -4.58 16.67
C SER A 220 28.68 -3.60 15.85
N LYS A 221 28.66 -3.74 14.51
CA LYS A 221 27.77 -2.99 13.62
C LYS A 221 26.48 -3.78 13.33
N ASN A 222 26.60 -5.07 13.04
CA ASN A 222 25.55 -5.86 12.43
C ASN A 222 24.63 -6.58 13.44
N VAL A 223 25.00 -6.62 14.75
CA VAL A 223 24.26 -7.34 15.79
C VAL A 223 23.76 -6.36 16.86
N MET A 224 22.45 -6.18 16.95
CA MET A 224 21.83 -5.21 17.87
C MET A 224 21.56 -5.78 19.26
N ILE A 225 22.61 -6.16 19.98
CA ILE A 225 22.53 -6.34 21.43
C ILE A 225 22.72 -4.99 22.15
N PRO A 226 22.24 -4.81 23.38
CA PRO A 226 22.32 -3.53 24.09
C PRO A 226 23.72 -2.91 24.13
N ALA A 227 24.76 -3.72 24.23
CA ALA A 227 26.15 -3.26 24.26
C ALA A 227 26.60 -2.60 22.93
N TYR A 228 26.06 -3.07 21.81
CA TYR A 228 26.36 -2.55 20.48
C TYR A 228 25.37 -1.47 20.05
N ALA A 229 24.11 -1.60 20.43
CA ALA A 229 23.07 -0.64 20.07
C ALA A 229 23.29 0.76 20.71
N ARG A 230 23.79 0.82 21.96
CA ARG A 230 24.01 2.10 22.66
C ARG A 230 24.96 3.06 21.89
N PRO A 231 26.17 2.67 21.47
CA PRO A 231 27.04 3.54 20.68
C PRO A 231 26.44 3.82 19.28
N ARG A 232 25.67 2.89 18.70
CA ARG A 232 25.03 3.11 17.40
C ARG A 232 23.93 4.19 17.45
N HIS A 233 23.29 4.41 18.61
CA HIS A 233 22.36 5.53 18.75
C HIS A 233 23.10 6.87 18.58
N GLY A 234 24.27 7.04 19.18
CA GLY A 234 25.10 8.23 18.94
C GLY A 234 25.44 8.42 17.46
N ALA A 235 25.79 7.33 16.75
CA ALA A 235 26.06 7.37 15.32
C ALA A 235 24.83 7.75 14.47
N VAL A 236 23.60 7.41 14.90
CA VAL A 236 22.36 7.88 14.24
C VAL A 236 22.24 9.40 14.33
N LEU A 237 22.44 9.97 15.51
CA LEU A 237 22.33 11.42 15.73
C LEU A 237 23.43 12.21 14.98
N GLU A 238 24.66 11.70 14.99
CA GLU A 238 25.77 12.29 14.22
C GLU A 238 25.50 12.27 12.72
N ARG A 239 24.98 11.17 12.21
CA ARG A 239 24.59 11.01 10.82
C ARG A 239 23.51 12.00 10.42
N GLU A 240 22.49 12.17 11.26
CA GLU A 240 21.42 13.14 11.02
C GLU A 240 21.97 14.56 10.92
N ALA A 241 22.88 14.95 11.82
CA ALA A 241 23.53 16.24 11.78
C ALA A 241 24.34 16.44 10.47
N ARG A 242 25.06 15.42 10.01
CA ARG A 242 25.78 15.45 8.72
C ARG A 242 24.84 15.56 7.53
N LEU A 243 23.69 14.88 7.57
CA LEU A 243 22.66 14.97 6.53
C LEU A 243 22.04 16.36 6.47
N LYS A 244 21.78 17.02 7.60
CA LYS A 244 21.34 18.43 7.64
C LYS A 244 22.31 19.33 6.89
N VAL A 245 23.61 19.21 7.18
CA VAL A 245 24.66 19.98 6.47
C VAL A 245 24.67 19.66 4.97
N TYR A 246 24.57 18.40 4.59
CA TYR A 246 24.53 18.02 3.19
C TYR A 246 23.35 18.66 2.44
N PHE A 247 22.17 18.69 3.04
CA PHE A 247 20.97 19.23 2.41
C PHE A 247 20.95 20.77 2.32
N GLU A 248 21.86 21.48 2.98
CA GLU A 248 21.97 22.95 2.84
C GLU A 248 22.22 23.39 1.40
N ASP A 249 23.05 22.65 0.67
CA ASP A 249 23.48 22.98 -0.69
C ASP A 249 23.10 21.89 -1.71
N ALA A 250 22.31 20.88 -1.30
CA ALA A 250 21.91 19.80 -2.20
C ALA A 250 20.95 20.31 -3.28
N SER A 251 21.23 19.95 -4.53
CA SER A 251 20.46 20.36 -5.72
C SER A 251 19.00 19.89 -5.74
N VAL A 252 18.65 18.93 -4.88
CA VAL A 252 17.25 18.49 -4.70
C VAL A 252 16.37 19.57 -4.07
N ASN A 253 16.98 20.50 -3.31
CA ASN A 253 16.32 21.67 -2.75
C ASN A 253 16.52 22.85 -3.69
N ARG A 254 15.46 23.49 -4.14
CA ARG A 254 15.51 24.59 -5.10
C ARG A 254 14.86 25.84 -4.53
N TRP A 255 15.61 26.95 -4.53
CA TRP A 255 15.07 28.26 -4.23
C TRP A 255 14.83 29.02 -5.53
N GLU A 256 13.56 29.26 -5.83
CA GLU A 256 13.12 30.05 -6.97
C GLU A 256 12.70 31.43 -6.47
N ALA A 257 13.50 32.44 -6.79
CA ALA A 257 13.22 33.80 -6.36
C ALA A 257 12.07 34.42 -7.17
N GLY A 258 11.16 35.10 -6.50
CA GLY A 258 10.01 35.79 -7.09
C GLY A 258 9.61 36.99 -6.24
N ASP A 259 8.30 37.22 -6.09
CA ASP A 259 7.74 38.27 -5.21
C ASP A 259 8.25 38.05 -3.78
N LYS A 260 8.62 39.14 -3.12
CA LYS A 260 9.13 39.14 -1.74
C LYS A 260 8.07 39.47 -0.70
N SER A 261 6.88 39.89 -1.10
CA SER A 261 5.77 40.14 -0.17
C SER A 261 5.31 38.84 0.54
N PHE A 262 5.57 37.71 -0.08
CA PHE A 262 5.38 36.38 0.53
C PHE A 262 6.24 35.33 -0.17
N GLY A 263 6.49 34.22 0.53
CA GLY A 263 7.17 33.06 -0.01
C GLY A 263 6.47 31.77 0.39
N VAL A 264 6.68 30.72 -0.39
CA VAL A 264 6.06 29.41 -0.16
C VAL A 264 7.13 28.34 0.00
N VAL A 265 7.12 27.62 1.12
CA VAL A 265 7.90 26.40 1.31
C VAL A 265 7.00 25.20 1.00
N THR A 266 7.47 24.29 0.17
CA THR A 266 6.67 23.15 -0.28
C THR A 266 7.54 21.95 -0.65
N ALA A 267 6.94 20.75 -0.73
CA ALA A 267 7.60 19.51 -1.11
C ALA A 267 6.67 18.63 -1.95
N GLY A 268 7.25 17.64 -2.60
CA GLY A 268 6.49 16.61 -3.32
C GLY A 268 5.51 17.16 -4.34
N THR A 269 4.36 16.51 -4.47
CA THR A 269 3.30 16.87 -5.42
C THR A 269 2.64 18.23 -5.16
N CYS A 270 2.84 18.82 -3.98
CA CYS A 270 2.36 20.18 -3.70
C CYS A 270 3.12 21.24 -4.50
N TYR A 271 4.39 21.00 -4.88
CA TYR A 271 5.20 21.96 -5.62
C TYR A 271 4.58 22.37 -6.98
N PRO A 272 4.23 21.45 -7.90
CA PRO A 272 3.59 21.83 -9.15
C PRO A 272 2.25 22.54 -8.94
N TYR A 273 1.48 22.23 -7.89
CA TYR A 273 0.24 22.94 -7.58
C TYR A 273 0.48 24.38 -7.17
N VAL A 274 1.50 24.61 -6.34
CA VAL A 274 1.91 25.98 -5.96
C VAL A 274 2.35 26.76 -7.19
N ARG A 275 3.16 26.19 -8.08
CA ARG A 275 3.62 26.85 -9.31
C ARG A 275 2.51 27.17 -10.30
N GLU A 276 1.49 26.29 -10.40
CA GLU A 276 0.30 26.55 -11.23
C GLU A 276 -0.52 27.73 -10.69
N VAL A 277 -0.68 27.79 -9.37
CA VAL A 277 -1.55 28.80 -8.71
C VAL A 277 -0.81 30.13 -8.55
N LEU A 278 0.48 30.11 -8.27
CA LEU A 278 1.33 31.27 -7.94
C LEU A 278 2.62 31.25 -8.79
N PRO A 279 2.54 31.49 -10.12
CA PRO A 279 3.69 31.39 -11.01
C PRO A 279 4.84 32.36 -10.68
N ASP A 280 4.55 33.51 -10.08
CA ASP A 280 5.50 34.58 -9.80
C ASP A 280 5.98 34.61 -8.32
N ALA A 281 5.50 33.69 -7.47
CA ALA A 281 5.87 33.65 -6.06
C ALA A 281 7.32 33.22 -5.84
N SER A 282 7.93 33.71 -4.76
CA SER A 282 9.15 33.10 -4.22
C SER A 282 8.82 31.71 -3.66
N VAL A 283 9.51 30.67 -4.14
CA VAL A 283 9.25 29.30 -3.71
C VAL A 283 10.56 28.63 -3.26
N LEU A 284 10.53 28.01 -2.09
CA LEU A 284 11.53 27.05 -1.67
C LEU A 284 10.93 25.64 -1.81
N LYS A 285 11.33 24.95 -2.85
CA LYS A 285 11.00 23.54 -3.09
C LYS A 285 11.99 22.66 -2.36
N LEU A 286 11.52 21.91 -1.38
CA LEU A 286 12.29 20.90 -0.67
C LEU A 286 12.17 19.55 -1.38
N GLY A 287 13.29 19.00 -1.83
CA GLY A 287 13.37 17.62 -2.32
C GLY A 287 13.68 16.63 -1.20
N ALA A 288 14.27 17.10 -0.11
CA ALA A 288 14.42 16.37 1.13
C ALA A 288 13.50 16.98 2.19
N SER A 289 12.48 16.22 2.60
CA SER A 289 11.54 16.65 3.65
C SER A 289 12.00 16.22 5.05
N TRP A 290 13.08 15.45 5.17
CA TRP A 290 13.78 15.14 6.41
C TRP A 290 15.20 14.63 6.13
N PRO A 291 16.22 14.99 6.95
CA PRO A 291 16.19 16.15 7.84
C PRO A 291 16.20 17.46 7.06
N LEU A 292 15.60 18.49 7.62
CA LEU A 292 15.47 19.78 6.93
C LEU A 292 16.76 20.60 6.97
N PRO A 293 17.09 21.34 5.89
CA PRO A 293 18.25 22.26 5.82
C PRO A 293 17.93 23.57 6.56
N GLU A 294 18.29 23.65 7.84
CA GLU A 294 17.92 24.76 8.74
C GLU A 294 18.44 26.10 8.25
N GLY A 295 19.68 26.15 7.75
CA GLY A 295 20.29 27.41 7.26
C GLY A 295 19.61 27.90 5.98
N LEU A 296 19.28 27.01 5.04
CA LEU A 296 18.54 27.34 3.82
C LEU A 296 17.14 27.87 4.17
N LEU A 297 16.45 27.21 5.09
CA LEU A 297 15.12 27.62 5.57
C LEU A 297 15.18 29.02 6.21
N ARG A 298 16.17 29.27 7.07
CA ARG A 298 16.35 30.63 7.68
C ARG A 298 16.56 31.70 6.63
N ARG A 299 17.51 31.50 5.71
CA ARG A 299 17.76 32.44 4.60
C ARG A 299 16.53 32.71 3.77
N PHE A 300 15.74 31.68 3.47
CA PHE A 300 14.48 31.82 2.72
C PHE A 300 13.45 32.63 3.52
N CYS A 301 13.17 32.23 4.76
CA CYS A 301 12.17 32.89 5.61
C CYS A 301 12.51 34.37 5.86
N GLU A 302 13.80 34.70 6.01
CA GLU A 302 14.27 36.09 6.18
C GLU A 302 14.19 36.92 4.89
N SER A 303 14.06 36.29 3.73
CA SER A 303 14.04 36.98 2.42
C SER A 303 12.66 37.48 1.99
N VAL A 304 11.60 37.09 2.68
CA VAL A 304 10.20 37.41 2.36
C VAL A 304 9.44 37.93 3.58
N GLU A 305 8.37 38.70 3.38
CA GLU A 305 7.59 39.31 4.48
C GLU A 305 6.66 38.30 5.18
N ARG A 306 6.07 37.35 4.43
CA ARG A 306 5.18 36.30 4.95
C ARG A 306 5.65 34.96 4.41
N VAL A 307 5.60 33.92 5.22
CA VAL A 307 5.98 32.54 4.82
C VAL A 307 4.79 31.63 4.90
N PHE A 308 4.49 30.99 3.79
CA PHE A 308 3.49 29.93 3.71
C PHE A 308 4.15 28.56 3.59
N VAL A 309 3.52 27.55 4.21
CA VAL A 309 3.90 26.14 4.02
C VAL A 309 2.75 25.40 3.37
N VAL A 310 2.99 24.86 2.18
CA VAL A 310 2.03 24.04 1.45
C VAL A 310 2.55 22.60 1.41
N GLU A 311 1.96 21.75 2.23
CA GLU A 311 2.31 20.33 2.36
C GLU A 311 1.05 19.49 2.56
N GLU A 312 1.04 18.24 2.09
CA GLU A 312 -0.06 17.29 2.33
C GLU A 312 0.03 16.69 3.74
N LEU A 313 -1.10 16.18 4.23
CA LEU A 313 -1.23 15.45 5.50
C LEU A 313 -0.77 16.26 6.72
N GLU A 314 0.26 15.79 7.43
CA GLU A 314 0.69 16.38 8.69
C GLU A 314 1.57 17.62 8.52
N PRO A 315 1.54 18.59 9.46
CA PRO A 315 2.37 19.78 9.42
C PRO A 315 3.82 19.46 9.84
N VAL A 316 4.55 18.71 9.05
CA VAL A 316 5.93 18.32 9.37
C VAL A 316 6.88 19.50 9.12
N ILE A 317 6.85 20.05 7.91
CA ILE A 317 7.70 21.21 7.52
C ILE A 317 7.31 22.45 8.32
N GLU A 318 6.00 22.70 8.45
CA GLU A 318 5.47 23.84 9.20
C GLU A 318 5.95 23.85 10.66
N LYS A 319 5.90 22.70 11.35
CA LYS A 319 6.35 22.59 12.74
C LYS A 319 7.84 22.83 12.89
N GLU A 320 8.65 22.30 12.00
CA GLU A 320 10.09 22.48 12.02
C GLU A 320 10.48 23.95 11.79
N ILE A 321 9.84 24.65 10.83
CA ILE A 321 10.11 26.07 10.60
C ILE A 321 9.68 26.91 11.81
N ARG A 322 8.56 26.58 12.45
CA ARG A 322 8.14 27.22 13.70
C ARG A 322 9.13 26.97 14.84
N ALA A 323 9.70 25.76 14.93
CA ALA A 323 10.73 25.44 15.90
C ALA A 323 12.03 26.27 15.70
N LEU A 324 12.32 26.71 14.47
CA LEU A 324 13.40 27.62 14.14
C LEU A 324 13.10 29.06 14.56
N GLY A 325 11.89 29.39 15.04
CA GLY A 325 11.47 30.69 15.52
C GLY A 325 10.78 31.59 14.49
N PHE A 326 10.40 31.05 13.32
CA PHE A 326 9.67 31.82 12.31
C PHE A 326 8.15 31.63 12.46
N ASP A 327 7.43 32.73 12.28
CA ASP A 327 5.97 32.66 12.12
C ASP A 327 5.63 32.26 10.69
N VAL A 328 4.87 31.16 10.54
CA VAL A 328 4.52 30.62 9.23
C VAL A 328 3.05 30.24 9.19
N GLU A 329 2.48 30.37 8.02
CA GLU A 329 1.09 30.09 7.71
C GLU A 329 0.99 28.81 6.90
N GLY A 330 0.21 27.83 7.37
CA GLY A 330 0.15 26.49 6.74
C GLY A 330 -1.23 25.86 6.92
N LYS A 331 -1.35 24.88 7.80
CA LYS A 331 -2.58 24.07 7.98
C LYS A 331 -3.81 24.87 8.44
N GLN A 332 -3.67 26.11 8.82
CA GLN A 332 -4.81 27.00 9.03
C GLN A 332 -5.56 27.33 7.72
N PHE A 333 -4.88 27.22 6.55
CA PHE A 333 -5.45 27.50 5.23
C PHE A 333 -5.50 26.25 4.34
N PHE A 334 -4.63 25.27 4.58
CA PHE A 334 -4.53 24.06 3.78
C PHE A 334 -4.96 22.84 4.59
N PRO A 335 -5.88 22.00 4.09
CA PRO A 335 -6.44 20.89 4.87
C PRO A 335 -5.35 19.86 5.26
N ARG A 336 -5.59 19.18 6.41
CA ARG A 336 -4.80 18.03 6.87
C ARG A 336 -5.33 16.70 6.37
N VAL A 337 -6.50 16.69 5.74
CA VAL A 337 -7.21 15.50 5.29
C VAL A 337 -7.30 15.51 3.79
N GLY A 338 -7.01 14.39 3.18
CA GLY A 338 -7.12 14.22 1.74
C GLY A 338 -5.93 14.73 0.93
N GLU A 339 -6.03 14.55 -0.38
CA GLU A 339 -5.07 15.11 -1.33
C GLU A 339 -5.25 16.62 -1.45
N LEU A 340 -4.15 17.32 -1.68
CA LEU A 340 -4.21 18.68 -2.21
C LEU A 340 -4.31 18.65 -3.74
N ASP A 341 -4.89 19.72 -4.28
CA ASP A 341 -4.95 20.00 -5.71
C ASP A 341 -4.80 21.52 -5.95
N PRO A 342 -4.64 21.96 -7.19
CA PRO A 342 -4.53 23.39 -7.48
C PRO A 342 -5.74 24.21 -7.00
N ALA A 343 -6.96 23.63 -6.97
CA ALA A 343 -8.15 24.34 -6.53
C ALA A 343 -8.14 24.58 -5.02
N LEU A 344 -7.76 23.57 -4.23
CA LEU A 344 -7.61 23.67 -2.77
C LEU A 344 -6.45 24.61 -2.38
N VAL A 345 -5.31 24.49 -3.08
CA VAL A 345 -4.17 25.41 -2.88
C VAL A 345 -4.58 26.85 -3.16
N ARG A 346 -5.29 27.08 -4.27
CA ARG A 346 -5.82 28.41 -4.61
C ARG A 346 -6.79 28.93 -3.54
N ALA A 347 -7.73 28.12 -3.10
CA ALA A 347 -8.70 28.48 -2.06
C ALA A 347 -8.01 28.90 -0.74
N GLY A 348 -6.94 28.19 -0.35
CA GLY A 348 -6.13 28.54 0.81
C GLY A 348 -5.50 29.94 0.67
N PHE A 349 -4.93 30.26 -0.50
CA PHE A 349 -4.36 31.58 -0.76
C PHE A 349 -5.40 32.69 -0.92
N GLU A 350 -6.60 32.38 -1.40
CA GLU A 350 -7.75 33.30 -1.39
C GLU A 350 -8.19 33.61 0.05
N GLN A 351 -8.28 32.60 0.91
CA GLN A 351 -8.59 32.78 2.33
C GLN A 351 -7.51 33.55 3.08
N ALA A 352 -6.24 33.36 2.74
CA ALA A 352 -5.09 34.08 3.30
C ALA A 352 -4.98 35.55 2.79
N GLY A 353 -5.82 35.95 1.84
CA GLY A 353 -5.83 37.28 1.24
C GLY A 353 -4.69 37.55 0.24
N ILE A 354 -4.02 36.50 -0.25
CA ILE A 354 -2.97 36.59 -1.28
C ILE A 354 -3.57 36.68 -2.67
N LEU A 355 -4.62 35.93 -2.92
CA LEU A 355 -5.34 35.93 -4.21
C LEU A 355 -6.73 36.55 -4.06
N PRO A 356 -7.25 37.21 -5.10
CA PRO A 356 -8.63 37.65 -5.10
C PRO A 356 -9.58 36.45 -5.16
N PRO A 357 -10.74 36.52 -4.48
CA PRO A 357 -11.74 35.47 -4.53
C PRO A 357 -12.14 35.13 -5.98
N ARG A 358 -12.20 33.86 -6.31
CA ARG A 358 -12.64 33.41 -7.62
C ARG A 358 -14.11 33.69 -7.77
N ARG A 359 -14.49 34.33 -8.89
CA ARG A 359 -15.92 34.41 -9.26
C ARG A 359 -16.43 33.01 -9.50
N GLU A 360 -17.43 32.58 -8.74
CA GLU A 360 -18.14 31.31 -8.99
C GLU A 360 -18.58 31.26 -10.46
N ARG A 361 -17.89 30.47 -11.26
CA ARG A 361 -18.48 30.04 -12.52
C ARG A 361 -19.51 28.98 -12.13
N GLY A 362 -20.81 29.30 -12.39
CA GLY A 362 -21.88 28.35 -12.16
C GLY A 362 -21.51 26.98 -12.71
N THR A 363 -21.55 25.97 -11.86
CA THR A 363 -21.20 24.60 -12.24
C THR A 363 -22.26 24.07 -13.19
N TRP A 364 -21.95 24.01 -14.48
CA TRP A 364 -22.78 23.40 -15.52
C TRP A 364 -22.68 21.87 -15.55
N ALA A 365 -21.82 21.27 -14.76
CA ALA A 365 -21.69 19.83 -14.69
C ALA A 365 -22.67 19.28 -13.64
N PRO A 366 -23.54 18.33 -14.00
CA PRO A 366 -24.31 17.60 -13.00
C PRO A 366 -23.35 16.92 -12.01
N GLU A 367 -23.71 16.88 -10.73
CA GLU A 367 -22.96 16.13 -9.74
C GLU A 367 -22.74 14.71 -10.26
N PRO A 368 -21.49 14.22 -10.27
CA PRO A 368 -21.21 12.86 -10.72
C PRO A 368 -21.92 11.86 -9.81
N LEU A 369 -22.63 10.92 -10.41
CA LEU A 369 -23.26 9.83 -9.66
C LEU A 369 -22.19 9.04 -8.90
N ALA A 370 -22.40 8.88 -7.60
CA ALA A 370 -21.55 8.06 -6.76
C ALA A 370 -21.53 6.62 -7.29
N ARG A 371 -20.31 6.06 -7.46
CA ARG A 371 -20.09 4.67 -7.91
C ARG A 371 -19.28 3.94 -6.86
N PRO A 372 -19.89 3.56 -5.71
CA PRO A 372 -19.17 2.84 -4.67
C PRO A 372 -18.66 1.51 -5.23
N PRO A 373 -17.50 1.01 -4.74
CA PRO A 373 -17.01 -0.30 -5.13
C PRO A 373 -17.99 -1.39 -4.70
N VAL A 374 -18.14 -2.43 -5.54
CA VAL A 374 -19.00 -3.59 -5.29
C VAL A 374 -18.25 -4.88 -5.63
N LEU A 375 -18.70 -6.02 -5.10
CA LEU A 375 -18.19 -7.31 -5.52
C LEU A 375 -18.51 -7.55 -7.01
N CYS A 376 -17.59 -8.20 -7.73
CA CYS A 376 -17.75 -8.50 -9.15
C CYS A 376 -18.96 -9.40 -9.42
N ALA A 377 -19.50 -9.38 -10.63
CA ALA A 377 -20.51 -10.35 -11.05
C ALA A 377 -19.96 -11.78 -10.93
N GLY A 378 -20.64 -12.62 -10.15
CA GLY A 378 -20.22 -13.99 -9.86
C GLY A 378 -19.02 -14.12 -8.92
N CYS A 379 -18.70 -13.09 -8.14
CA CYS A 379 -17.64 -13.17 -7.14
C CYS A 379 -17.85 -14.37 -6.19
N PRO A 380 -16.82 -15.24 -5.98
CA PRO A 380 -16.96 -16.40 -5.11
C PRO A 380 -17.21 -16.03 -3.63
N HIS A 381 -16.85 -14.82 -3.22
CA HIS A 381 -17.10 -14.35 -1.85
C HIS A 381 -18.59 -14.12 -1.57
N THR A 382 -19.41 -13.82 -2.58
CA THR A 382 -20.84 -13.52 -2.43
C THR A 382 -21.59 -14.61 -1.67
N SER A 383 -21.45 -15.87 -2.09
CA SER A 383 -22.15 -17.00 -1.45
C SER A 383 -21.63 -17.29 -0.05
N SER A 384 -20.31 -17.15 0.17
CA SER A 384 -19.72 -17.27 1.51
C SER A 384 -20.36 -16.29 2.49
N PHE A 385 -20.52 -15.02 2.10
CA PHE A 385 -21.13 -14.01 2.96
C PHE A 385 -22.65 -14.10 3.06
N MET A 386 -23.33 -14.66 2.06
CA MET A 386 -24.73 -15.05 2.22
C MET A 386 -24.90 -16.12 3.30
N ALA A 387 -24.05 -17.15 3.31
CA ALA A 387 -24.07 -18.19 4.33
C ALA A 387 -23.72 -17.62 5.72
N VAL A 388 -22.71 -16.76 5.81
CA VAL A 388 -22.30 -16.09 7.05
C VAL A 388 -23.45 -15.24 7.60
N ARG A 389 -24.07 -14.39 6.78
CA ARG A 389 -25.24 -13.60 7.19
C ARG A 389 -26.40 -14.46 7.70
N ALA A 390 -26.71 -15.55 6.96
CA ALA A 390 -27.79 -16.47 7.33
C ALA A 390 -27.52 -17.23 8.65
N SER A 391 -26.24 -17.39 9.05
CA SER A 391 -25.84 -18.04 10.30
C SER A 391 -26.11 -17.17 11.54
N GLY A 392 -26.25 -15.85 11.37
CA GLY A 392 -26.39 -14.89 12.48
C GLY A 392 -25.15 -14.75 13.35
N ALA A 393 -23.99 -15.23 12.91
CA ALA A 393 -22.73 -15.12 13.62
C ALA A 393 -22.26 -13.66 13.78
N ARG A 394 -21.40 -13.43 14.76
CA ARG A 394 -20.56 -12.23 14.85
C ARG A 394 -19.34 -12.42 13.96
N VAL A 395 -19.02 -11.44 13.11
CA VAL A 395 -18.01 -11.57 12.08
C VAL A 395 -16.86 -10.59 12.28
N ALA A 396 -15.69 -11.14 12.62
CA ALA A 396 -14.43 -10.41 12.55
C ALA A 396 -13.87 -10.55 11.13
N GLY A 397 -13.94 -9.47 10.36
CA GLY A 397 -13.45 -9.40 8.99
C GLY A 397 -11.97 -9.01 8.90
N ASP A 398 -11.41 -9.24 7.73
CA ASP A 398 -10.05 -8.86 7.37
C ASP A 398 -10.01 -8.02 6.09
N ILE A 399 -8.82 -7.67 5.61
CA ILE A 399 -8.61 -6.82 4.46
C ILE A 399 -8.50 -7.64 3.17
N GLY A 400 -9.35 -7.31 2.20
CA GLY A 400 -9.39 -7.92 0.88
C GLY A 400 -10.68 -7.49 0.14
N CYS A 401 -10.89 -7.94 -1.10
CA CYS A 401 -12.12 -7.65 -1.85
C CYS A 401 -13.39 -8.01 -1.04
N TYR A 402 -13.32 -9.06 -0.25
CA TYR A 402 -14.42 -9.52 0.60
C TYR A 402 -14.81 -8.54 1.70
N THR A 403 -13.98 -7.55 2.04
CA THR A 403 -14.37 -6.47 2.97
C THR A 403 -15.60 -5.71 2.47
N LEU A 404 -15.81 -5.65 1.15
CA LEU A 404 -17.01 -5.05 0.54
C LEU A 404 -18.32 -5.77 0.92
N ALA A 405 -18.24 -6.99 1.46
CA ALA A 405 -19.42 -7.67 2.01
C ALA A 405 -19.99 -7.01 3.29
N CYS A 406 -19.34 -5.99 3.86
CA CYS A 406 -19.91 -5.14 4.91
C CYS A 406 -21.07 -4.27 4.39
N LEU A 407 -21.12 -4.02 3.07
CA LEU A 407 -22.13 -3.18 2.41
C LEU A 407 -23.41 -3.96 2.11
N ASP A 408 -24.48 -3.20 1.82
CA ASP A 408 -25.74 -3.76 1.34
C ASP A 408 -25.55 -4.49 -0.01
N PRO A 409 -26.25 -5.57 -0.24
CA PRO A 409 -27.25 -6.24 0.63
C PRO A 409 -26.66 -7.29 1.56
N LEU A 410 -25.35 -7.60 1.48
CA LEU A 410 -24.73 -8.71 2.20
C LEU A 410 -24.63 -8.46 3.71
N ARG A 411 -24.16 -7.29 4.13
CA ARG A 411 -23.97 -6.93 5.55
C ARG A 411 -23.37 -8.07 6.39
N GLY A 412 -22.33 -8.72 5.84
CA GLY A 412 -21.77 -9.96 6.36
C GLY A 412 -20.49 -9.77 7.18
N ILE A 413 -20.10 -8.53 7.55
CA ILE A 413 -18.91 -8.22 8.33
C ILE A 413 -19.27 -7.19 9.38
N ASP A 414 -18.87 -7.43 10.63
CA ASP A 414 -19.11 -6.53 11.78
C ASP A 414 -17.90 -5.65 12.10
N THR A 415 -16.66 -6.15 11.92
CA THR A 415 -15.42 -5.41 12.21
C THR A 415 -14.35 -5.68 11.17
N THR A 416 -13.50 -4.69 10.91
CA THR A 416 -12.28 -4.82 10.09
C THR A 416 -11.25 -3.83 10.62
N VAL A 417 -9.99 -4.27 10.81
CA VAL A 417 -8.92 -3.44 11.38
C VAL A 417 -7.71 -3.38 10.44
N SER A 418 -6.93 -4.45 10.38
CA SER A 418 -5.71 -4.55 9.58
C SER A 418 -5.52 -5.97 9.04
N MET A 419 -4.59 -6.15 8.10
CA MET A 419 -4.33 -7.48 7.54
C MET A 419 -3.92 -8.49 8.60
N GLY A 420 -4.64 -9.61 8.67
CA GLY A 420 -4.43 -10.70 9.62
C GLY A 420 -5.10 -10.51 10.98
N SER A 421 -5.73 -9.37 11.25
CA SER A 421 -6.31 -9.08 12.57
C SER A 421 -7.62 -9.82 12.88
N SER A 422 -8.30 -10.35 11.87
CA SER A 422 -9.61 -11.00 12.04
C SER A 422 -9.59 -12.14 13.07
N ILE A 423 -8.57 -13.01 13.00
CA ILE A 423 -8.46 -14.16 13.90
C ILE A 423 -8.20 -13.69 15.34
N GLY A 424 -7.27 -12.74 15.54
CA GLY A 424 -6.99 -12.17 16.86
C GLY A 424 -8.22 -11.49 17.48
N ASN A 425 -8.95 -10.70 16.69
CA ASN A 425 -10.19 -10.08 17.11
C ASN A 425 -11.25 -11.12 17.49
N ALA A 426 -11.39 -12.19 16.70
CA ALA A 426 -12.30 -13.29 16.99
C ALA A 426 -11.94 -14.02 18.30
N ILE A 427 -10.64 -14.25 18.58
CA ILE A 427 -10.17 -14.79 19.86
C ILE A 427 -10.61 -13.88 21.00
N GLY A 428 -10.36 -12.57 20.88
CA GLY A 428 -10.75 -11.58 21.89
C GLY A 428 -12.25 -11.59 22.15
N MET A 429 -13.09 -11.62 21.10
CA MET A 429 -14.55 -11.72 21.22
C MET A 429 -14.97 -13.00 21.94
N ALA A 430 -14.39 -14.15 21.58
CA ALA A 430 -14.70 -15.44 22.21
C ALA A 430 -14.34 -15.46 23.69
N LYS A 431 -13.17 -14.95 24.07
CA LYS A 431 -12.71 -14.88 25.45
C LYS A 431 -13.48 -13.84 26.29
N ALA A 432 -14.00 -12.80 25.65
CA ALA A 432 -14.88 -11.81 26.29
C ALA A 432 -16.31 -12.31 26.48
N GLY A 433 -16.68 -13.48 25.95
CA GLY A 433 -18.00 -14.07 26.12
C GLY A 433 -19.07 -13.56 25.16
N GLU A 434 -18.70 -13.17 23.91
CA GLU A 434 -19.69 -12.84 22.86
C GLU A 434 -20.69 -14.00 22.74
N PRO A 435 -22.01 -13.76 22.92
CA PRO A 435 -23.00 -14.84 22.96
C PRO A 435 -23.31 -15.45 21.57
N LYS A 436 -23.03 -14.75 20.49
CA LYS A 436 -23.22 -15.26 19.15
C LYS A 436 -22.04 -16.15 18.73
N PRO A 437 -22.27 -17.11 17.80
CA PRO A 437 -21.16 -17.79 17.15
C PRO A 437 -20.20 -16.77 16.51
N ILE A 438 -18.90 -17.04 16.53
CA ILE A 438 -17.88 -16.12 16.03
C ILE A 438 -17.23 -16.71 14.80
N VAL A 439 -17.18 -15.90 13.73
CA VAL A 439 -16.52 -16.24 12.46
C VAL A 439 -15.46 -15.18 12.18
N ALA A 440 -14.20 -15.59 12.05
CA ALA A 440 -13.14 -14.79 11.46
C ALA A 440 -13.09 -15.06 9.96
N THR A 441 -13.22 -14.03 9.11
CA THR A 441 -13.11 -14.17 7.66
C THR A 441 -11.76 -13.61 7.20
N ILE A 442 -11.00 -14.38 6.42
CA ILE A 442 -9.67 -14.01 5.98
C ILE A 442 -9.40 -14.57 4.57
N GLY A 443 -8.79 -13.76 3.69
CA GLY A 443 -8.38 -14.21 2.35
C GLY A 443 -7.10 -15.04 2.38
N ASP A 444 -6.85 -15.80 1.33
CA ASP A 444 -5.71 -16.69 1.14
C ASP A 444 -4.35 -15.97 1.26
N SER A 445 -4.16 -14.89 0.53
CA SER A 445 -2.95 -14.06 0.61
C SER A 445 -2.79 -13.42 2.01
N THR A 446 -3.87 -12.88 2.58
CA THR A 446 -3.88 -12.26 3.91
C THR A 446 -3.60 -13.28 5.01
N PHE A 447 -4.06 -14.53 4.85
CA PHE A 447 -3.75 -15.62 5.78
C PHE A 447 -2.24 -15.93 5.82
N LEU A 448 -1.59 -15.97 4.65
CA LEU A 448 -0.14 -16.14 4.56
C LEU A 448 0.62 -14.90 5.05
N HIS A 449 0.05 -13.71 4.90
CA HIS A 449 0.64 -12.45 5.34
C HIS A 449 0.79 -12.38 6.88
N ALA A 450 -0.31 -12.58 7.61
CA ALA A 450 -0.32 -12.44 9.07
C ALA A 450 -1.35 -13.32 9.80
N GLY A 451 -2.11 -14.16 9.10
CA GLY A 451 -3.15 -15.00 9.72
C GLY A 451 -2.61 -16.23 10.44
N ILE A 452 -1.47 -16.78 9.99
CA ILE A 452 -0.89 -18.02 10.56
C ILE A 452 -0.58 -17.89 12.05
N PRO A 453 0.11 -16.83 12.52
CA PRO A 453 0.34 -16.63 13.95
C PRO A 453 -0.96 -16.53 14.75
N GLY A 454 -1.97 -15.84 14.23
CA GLY A 454 -3.30 -15.75 14.85
C GLY A 454 -3.98 -17.12 14.98
N LEU A 455 -3.86 -17.98 13.96
CA LEU A 455 -4.41 -19.34 14.02
C LEU A 455 -3.68 -20.20 15.06
N ILE A 456 -2.36 -20.13 15.14
CA ILE A 456 -1.57 -20.82 16.17
C ILE A 456 -2.03 -20.37 17.57
N ASP A 457 -2.19 -19.06 17.77
CA ASP A 457 -2.64 -18.48 19.03
C ASP A 457 -4.07 -18.94 19.39
N ALA A 458 -4.99 -19.01 18.42
CA ALA A 458 -6.33 -19.52 18.59
C ALA A 458 -6.36 -20.98 19.09
N VAL A 459 -5.54 -21.84 18.48
CA VAL A 459 -5.41 -23.26 18.84
C VAL A 459 -4.76 -23.39 20.22
N TYR A 460 -3.62 -22.73 20.44
CA TYR A 460 -2.87 -22.77 21.68
C TYR A 460 -3.72 -22.33 22.88
N ASN A 461 -4.48 -21.25 22.74
CA ASN A 461 -5.35 -20.71 23.76
C ASN A 461 -6.76 -21.31 23.76
N GLN A 462 -7.00 -22.37 23.01
CA GLN A 462 -8.28 -23.11 23.00
C GLN A 462 -9.48 -22.16 22.78
N ALA A 463 -9.41 -21.34 21.75
CA ALA A 463 -10.51 -20.47 21.38
C ALA A 463 -11.65 -21.29 20.75
N ASN A 464 -12.88 -20.79 20.85
CA ASN A 464 -14.05 -21.39 20.21
C ASN A 464 -14.56 -20.46 19.11
N LEU A 465 -14.11 -20.68 17.88
CA LEU A 465 -14.42 -19.85 16.72
C LEU A 465 -14.25 -20.60 15.39
N VAL A 466 -14.82 -20.06 14.33
CA VAL A 466 -14.63 -20.51 12.98
C VAL A 466 -13.70 -19.55 12.25
N VAL A 467 -12.68 -20.06 11.59
CA VAL A 467 -11.91 -19.33 10.57
C VAL A 467 -12.45 -19.69 9.20
N LEU A 468 -13.04 -18.75 8.51
CA LEU A 468 -13.48 -18.89 7.12
C LEU A 468 -12.36 -18.35 6.21
N LEU A 469 -11.56 -19.26 5.67
CA LEU A 469 -10.49 -18.96 4.72
C LEU A 469 -11.08 -18.87 3.32
N LEU A 470 -10.98 -17.68 2.73
CA LEU A 470 -11.52 -17.35 1.41
C LEU A 470 -10.39 -17.49 0.37
N ASP A 471 -10.25 -18.71 -0.17
CA ASP A 471 -9.20 -19.05 -1.14
C ASP A 471 -9.69 -18.78 -2.57
N ASN A 472 -9.31 -17.62 -3.09
CA ASN A 472 -9.63 -17.21 -4.46
C ASN A 472 -8.42 -17.27 -5.42
N HIS A 473 -7.33 -17.88 -5.00
CA HIS A 473 -6.10 -18.16 -5.75
C HIS A 473 -5.37 -16.90 -6.27
N VAL A 474 -5.55 -15.73 -5.65
CA VAL A 474 -4.91 -14.51 -6.14
C VAL A 474 -5.01 -13.38 -5.12
N THR A 475 -4.03 -12.50 -5.06
CA THR A 475 -4.13 -11.22 -4.35
C THR A 475 -4.93 -10.24 -5.24
N ALA A 476 -6.26 -10.37 -5.22
CA ALA A 476 -7.13 -9.76 -6.24
C ALA A 476 -7.25 -8.23 -6.12
N MET A 477 -7.30 -7.69 -4.88
CA MET A 477 -7.61 -6.28 -4.61
C MET A 477 -6.58 -5.31 -5.22
N THR A 478 -5.33 -5.71 -5.31
CA THR A 478 -4.20 -4.88 -5.77
C THR A 478 -3.84 -5.10 -7.24
N GLY A 479 -4.64 -5.90 -7.99
CA GLY A 479 -4.44 -6.10 -9.42
C GLY A 479 -4.22 -7.55 -9.86
N GLY A 480 -4.27 -8.52 -8.96
CA GLY A 480 -4.18 -9.94 -9.32
C GLY A 480 -2.77 -10.54 -9.19
N GLN A 481 -2.03 -10.16 -8.15
CA GLN A 481 -0.67 -10.63 -7.93
C GLN A 481 -0.63 -12.07 -7.41
N ASN A 482 0.43 -12.79 -7.81
CA ASN A 482 0.75 -14.11 -7.30
C ASN A 482 1.22 -14.06 -5.85
N HIS A 483 0.98 -15.16 -5.12
CA HIS A 483 1.46 -15.39 -3.76
C HIS A 483 1.77 -16.89 -3.56
N PRO A 484 2.40 -17.33 -2.47
CA PRO A 484 2.77 -18.75 -2.31
C PRO A 484 1.62 -19.77 -2.46
N GLY A 485 0.36 -19.36 -2.24
CA GLY A 485 -0.83 -20.20 -2.48
C GLY A 485 -1.21 -20.35 -3.95
N THR A 486 -0.64 -19.55 -4.87
CA THR A 486 -0.93 -19.67 -6.32
C THR A 486 -0.02 -20.67 -7.03
N GLY A 487 1.20 -20.90 -6.48
CA GLY A 487 2.22 -21.74 -7.11
C GLY A 487 2.95 -21.07 -8.26
N LYS A 488 2.96 -19.74 -8.31
CA LYS A 488 3.67 -18.91 -9.30
C LYS A 488 4.49 -17.81 -8.64
N THR A 489 5.66 -17.52 -9.19
CA THR A 489 6.49 -16.36 -8.80
C THR A 489 5.93 -15.07 -9.39
N LEU A 490 6.54 -13.92 -9.02
CA LEU A 490 6.24 -12.61 -9.63
C LEU A 490 6.39 -12.64 -11.16
N ARG A 491 7.39 -13.34 -11.67
CA ARG A 491 7.65 -13.48 -13.12
C ARG A 491 6.80 -14.55 -13.81
N GLY A 492 5.88 -15.22 -13.08
CA GLY A 492 4.99 -16.25 -13.60
C GLY A 492 5.62 -17.65 -13.69
N GLU A 493 6.83 -17.83 -13.17
CA GLU A 493 7.51 -19.14 -13.12
C GLU A 493 6.82 -20.06 -12.11
N ASP A 494 6.91 -21.38 -12.32
CA ASP A 494 6.39 -22.36 -11.38
C ASP A 494 7.16 -22.33 -10.06
N ALA A 495 6.42 -22.36 -8.96
CA ALA A 495 6.96 -22.37 -7.60
C ALA A 495 6.18 -23.38 -6.73
N PRO A 496 6.77 -23.85 -5.61
CA PRO A 496 6.03 -24.67 -4.67
C PRO A 496 4.77 -23.96 -4.18
N LYS A 497 3.64 -24.69 -4.23
CA LYS A 497 2.36 -24.19 -3.78
C LYS A 497 2.10 -24.56 -2.34
N VAL A 498 1.64 -23.62 -1.52
CA VAL A 498 1.19 -23.90 -0.15
C VAL A 498 -0.13 -24.65 -0.18
N ASP A 499 -0.18 -25.78 0.51
CA ASP A 499 -1.41 -26.52 0.81
C ASP A 499 -2.00 -25.96 2.13
N TYR A 500 -3.09 -25.22 2.02
CA TYR A 500 -3.74 -24.60 3.18
C TYR A 500 -4.32 -25.65 4.13
N GLU A 501 -4.89 -26.75 3.64
CA GLU A 501 -5.45 -27.79 4.50
C GLU A 501 -4.35 -28.47 5.31
N ALA A 502 -3.25 -28.85 4.66
CA ALA A 502 -2.10 -29.45 5.33
C ALA A 502 -1.50 -28.46 6.37
N LEU A 503 -1.38 -27.18 6.00
CA LEU A 503 -0.84 -26.15 6.89
C LEU A 503 -1.69 -25.96 8.15
N VAL A 504 -3.01 -25.81 8.01
CA VAL A 504 -3.88 -25.59 9.18
C VAL A 504 -3.96 -26.83 10.07
N ARG A 505 -3.88 -28.04 9.49
CA ARG A 505 -3.78 -29.29 10.27
C ARG A 505 -2.45 -29.39 11.02
N ALA A 506 -1.35 -28.96 10.42
CA ALA A 506 -0.03 -28.97 11.04
C ALA A 506 0.04 -28.08 12.28
N VAL A 507 -0.72 -26.98 12.34
CA VAL A 507 -0.79 -26.11 13.53
C VAL A 507 -1.80 -26.58 14.58
N GLY A 508 -2.45 -27.75 14.39
CA GLY A 508 -3.28 -28.42 15.38
C GLY A 508 -4.79 -28.28 15.19
N VAL A 509 -5.26 -27.71 14.08
CA VAL A 509 -6.70 -27.67 13.78
C VAL A 509 -7.18 -29.06 13.38
N THR A 510 -8.17 -29.59 14.09
CA THR A 510 -8.73 -30.94 13.81
C THR A 510 -9.95 -30.89 12.89
N TRP A 511 -10.78 -29.85 13.01
CA TRP A 511 -11.94 -29.66 12.12
C TRP A 511 -11.54 -28.76 10.94
N VAL A 512 -11.34 -29.35 9.78
CA VAL A 512 -10.99 -28.66 8.53
C VAL A 512 -11.86 -29.21 7.41
N ARG A 513 -12.47 -28.33 6.62
CA ARG A 513 -13.23 -28.69 5.42
C ARG A 513 -12.99 -27.68 4.32
N SER A 514 -12.85 -28.17 3.09
CA SER A 514 -12.87 -27.35 1.87
C SER A 514 -14.22 -27.51 1.16
N VAL A 515 -14.74 -26.40 0.61
CA VAL A 515 -16.03 -26.35 -0.09
C VAL A 515 -15.95 -25.39 -1.28
N ASP A 516 -16.63 -25.73 -2.37
CA ASP A 516 -16.84 -24.79 -3.48
C ASP A 516 -17.96 -23.79 -3.08
N PRO A 517 -17.66 -22.49 -2.93
CA PRO A 517 -18.67 -21.51 -2.56
C PRO A 517 -19.78 -21.32 -3.61
N TYR A 518 -19.63 -21.82 -4.84
CA TYR A 518 -20.73 -21.81 -5.81
C TYR A 518 -21.80 -22.87 -5.53
N ASP A 519 -21.54 -23.83 -4.67
CA ASP A 519 -22.59 -24.65 -4.07
C ASP A 519 -23.06 -23.98 -2.77
N LEU A 520 -24.10 -23.13 -2.89
CA LEU A 520 -24.62 -22.34 -1.77
C LEU A 520 -25.15 -23.23 -0.63
N ALA A 521 -25.75 -24.36 -0.97
CA ALA A 521 -26.28 -25.30 0.03
C ALA A 521 -25.14 -25.96 0.81
N ALA A 522 -24.11 -26.46 0.13
CA ALA A 522 -22.93 -27.07 0.75
C ALA A 522 -22.17 -26.03 1.60
N MET A 523 -22.03 -24.79 1.11
CA MET A 523 -21.38 -23.70 1.85
C MET A 523 -22.11 -23.39 3.16
N TYR A 524 -23.43 -23.25 3.12
CA TYR A 524 -24.25 -22.98 4.31
C TYR A 524 -24.19 -24.14 5.30
N GLN A 525 -24.34 -25.38 4.82
CA GLN A 525 -24.29 -26.58 5.66
C GLN A 525 -22.91 -26.73 6.33
N SER A 526 -21.82 -26.57 5.57
CA SER A 526 -20.46 -26.66 6.10
C SER A 526 -20.18 -25.59 7.18
N LEU A 527 -20.66 -24.36 6.96
CA LEU A 527 -20.53 -23.30 7.97
C LEU A 527 -21.30 -23.61 9.24
N ARG A 528 -22.53 -24.15 9.14
CA ARG A 528 -23.31 -24.58 10.30
C ARG A 528 -22.62 -25.67 11.11
N GLU A 529 -22.01 -26.64 10.43
CA GLU A 529 -21.24 -27.72 11.08
C GLU A 529 -19.98 -27.16 11.75
N ALA A 530 -19.27 -26.22 11.10
CA ALA A 530 -18.14 -25.54 11.69
C ALA A 530 -18.52 -24.75 12.97
N ILE A 531 -19.65 -24.05 12.95
CA ILE A 531 -20.19 -23.31 14.11
C ILE A 531 -20.60 -24.27 15.25
N ALA A 532 -21.12 -25.44 14.92
CA ALA A 532 -21.51 -26.42 15.93
C ALA A 532 -20.31 -27.16 16.56
N TYR A 533 -19.14 -27.12 15.92
CA TYR A 533 -17.92 -27.70 16.45
C TYR A 533 -17.40 -26.91 17.65
N ARG A 534 -16.95 -27.61 18.71
CA ARG A 534 -16.33 -26.95 19.89
C ARG A 534 -14.82 -26.92 19.73
N GLY A 535 -14.29 -25.72 19.60
CA GLY A 535 -12.87 -25.44 19.37
C GLY A 535 -12.66 -24.57 18.15
N VAL A 536 -11.45 -24.62 17.58
CA VAL A 536 -11.10 -23.88 16.35
C VAL A 536 -11.47 -24.74 15.15
N ALA A 537 -12.41 -24.26 14.33
CA ALA A 537 -12.77 -24.87 13.05
C ALA A 537 -12.24 -24.01 11.89
N VAL A 538 -11.72 -24.64 10.85
CA VAL A 538 -11.31 -23.93 9.62
C VAL A 538 -12.15 -24.43 8.44
N LEU A 539 -12.91 -23.51 7.85
CA LEU A 539 -13.67 -23.76 6.61
C LEU A 539 -12.99 -23.02 5.45
N ILE A 540 -12.56 -23.75 4.44
CA ILE A 540 -11.87 -23.22 3.27
C ILE A 540 -12.89 -23.10 2.12
N ALA A 541 -13.25 -21.86 1.77
CA ALA A 541 -14.09 -21.60 0.59
C ALA A 541 -13.16 -21.41 -0.61
N ASN A 542 -13.02 -22.48 -1.39
CA ASN A 542 -12.02 -22.60 -2.46
C ASN A 542 -12.66 -22.45 -3.84
N ARG A 543 -12.39 -21.33 -4.49
CA ARG A 543 -12.75 -21.09 -5.89
C ARG A 543 -11.98 -19.93 -6.49
N PRO A 544 -11.39 -20.07 -7.72
CA PRO A 544 -10.65 -19.02 -8.37
C PRO A 544 -11.44 -17.72 -8.55
N CYS A 545 -10.75 -16.59 -8.47
CA CYS A 545 -11.31 -15.27 -8.73
C CYS A 545 -11.88 -15.18 -10.15
N VAL A 546 -13.02 -14.53 -10.31
CA VAL A 546 -13.66 -14.35 -11.63
C VAL A 546 -12.85 -13.46 -12.59
N LEU A 547 -11.89 -12.70 -12.06
CA LEU A 547 -10.96 -11.87 -12.84
C LEU A 547 -9.64 -12.59 -13.12
N ASP A 548 -9.45 -13.81 -12.61
CA ASP A 548 -8.30 -14.64 -12.95
C ASP A 548 -8.22 -14.83 -14.48
N PRO A 549 -7.02 -14.79 -15.08
CA PRO A 549 -6.83 -15.02 -16.51
C PRO A 549 -7.44 -16.33 -17.01
N VAL A 550 -7.45 -17.37 -16.19
CA VAL A 550 -8.16 -18.64 -16.47
C VAL A 550 -9.65 -18.48 -16.13
N LYS A 551 -10.33 -17.65 -16.90
CA LYS A 551 -11.75 -17.33 -16.68
C LYS A 551 -12.65 -18.55 -16.88
N ILE A 552 -13.11 -19.13 -15.77
CA ILE A 552 -14.16 -20.16 -15.82
C ILE A 552 -15.51 -19.43 -15.95
N LYS A 553 -16.02 -19.32 -17.18
CA LYS A 553 -17.34 -18.74 -17.47
C LYS A 553 -18.29 -19.86 -17.87
N GLY A 554 -19.43 -19.94 -17.17
CA GLY A 554 -20.60 -20.70 -17.64
C GLY A 554 -21.42 -19.92 -18.68
N PRO A 555 -22.43 -20.53 -19.28
CA PRO A 555 -23.38 -19.79 -20.13
C PRO A 555 -24.11 -18.71 -19.31
N PRO A 556 -24.27 -17.48 -19.83
CA PRO A 556 -25.02 -16.45 -19.14
C PRO A 556 -26.44 -16.91 -18.82
N LEU A 557 -26.98 -16.42 -17.71
CA LEU A 557 -28.35 -16.74 -17.30
C LEU A 557 -29.32 -15.64 -17.73
N ARG A 558 -30.59 -16.02 -17.91
CA ARG A 558 -31.70 -15.11 -18.21
C ARG A 558 -32.86 -15.40 -17.27
N VAL A 559 -33.63 -14.38 -16.95
CA VAL A 559 -34.91 -14.51 -16.22
C VAL A 559 -36.04 -14.78 -17.22
N ILE A 560 -36.83 -15.81 -16.97
CA ILE A 560 -38.10 -16.04 -17.68
C ILE A 560 -39.11 -15.09 -17.04
N ALA A 561 -39.40 -13.99 -17.74
CA ALA A 561 -40.19 -12.89 -17.18
C ALA A 561 -41.61 -13.33 -16.78
N GLU A 562 -42.23 -14.25 -17.52
CA GLU A 562 -43.57 -14.79 -17.28
C GLU A 562 -43.63 -15.58 -15.96
N GLU A 563 -42.56 -16.26 -15.60
CA GLU A 563 -42.47 -17.10 -14.40
C GLU A 563 -42.00 -16.29 -13.17
N CYS A 564 -41.37 -15.16 -13.37
CA CYS A 564 -40.87 -14.33 -12.27
C CYS A 564 -42.01 -13.68 -11.47
N ASN A 565 -42.13 -14.07 -10.20
CA ASN A 565 -43.12 -13.51 -9.26
C ASN A 565 -42.65 -12.27 -8.49
N ALA A 566 -41.55 -11.64 -8.92
CA ALA A 566 -40.98 -10.46 -8.29
C ALA A 566 -40.70 -10.60 -6.78
N CYS A 567 -40.33 -11.81 -6.30
CA CYS A 567 -39.98 -12.03 -4.89
C CYS A 567 -38.67 -11.35 -4.47
N GLN A 568 -37.82 -10.99 -5.44
CA GLN A 568 -36.57 -10.25 -5.27
C GLN A 568 -35.49 -10.98 -4.44
N ALA A 569 -35.66 -12.28 -4.17
CA ALA A 569 -34.69 -13.07 -3.40
C ALA A 569 -33.27 -13.04 -4.01
N CYS A 570 -33.17 -13.05 -5.34
CA CYS A 570 -31.89 -12.97 -6.05
C CYS A 570 -31.15 -11.63 -5.88
N MET A 571 -31.85 -10.53 -5.58
CA MET A 571 -31.22 -9.22 -5.32
C MET A 571 -30.39 -9.20 -4.03
N ASN A 572 -30.66 -10.12 -3.07
CA ASN A 572 -29.84 -10.25 -1.87
C ASN A 572 -28.40 -10.71 -2.13
N LEU A 573 -28.09 -11.17 -3.34
CA LEU A 573 -26.72 -11.46 -3.76
C LEU A 573 -25.86 -10.21 -3.96
N GLY A 574 -26.48 -9.04 -4.23
CA GLY A 574 -25.72 -7.84 -4.58
C GLY A 574 -24.93 -7.98 -5.88
N CYS A 575 -25.32 -8.88 -6.78
CA CYS A 575 -24.63 -9.12 -8.04
C CYS A 575 -24.88 -7.95 -9.01
N PRO A 576 -23.84 -7.27 -9.55
CA PRO A 576 -24.01 -6.13 -10.44
C PRO A 576 -24.61 -6.51 -11.81
N ALA A 577 -24.70 -7.77 -12.15
CA ALA A 577 -25.42 -8.24 -13.34
C ALA A 577 -26.94 -8.31 -13.14
N LEU A 578 -27.44 -8.15 -11.91
CA LEU A 578 -28.87 -8.15 -11.59
C LEU A 578 -29.38 -6.71 -11.49
N SER A 579 -30.47 -6.41 -12.19
CA SER A 579 -31.14 -5.11 -12.16
C SER A 579 -32.65 -5.24 -12.14
N TRP A 580 -33.33 -4.12 -11.84
CA TRP A 580 -34.78 -4.05 -11.91
C TRP A 580 -35.21 -3.95 -13.36
N SER A 581 -36.11 -4.84 -13.80
CA SER A 581 -36.71 -4.74 -15.12
C SER A 581 -37.82 -3.70 -15.17
N GLY A 582 -38.18 -3.26 -16.37
CA GLY A 582 -39.34 -2.38 -16.57
C GLY A 582 -40.69 -3.06 -16.31
N GLN A 583 -40.71 -4.37 -16.09
CA GLN A 583 -41.93 -5.13 -15.81
C GLN A 583 -42.19 -5.27 -14.32
N SER A 584 -43.46 -5.39 -13.95
CA SER A 584 -43.84 -5.59 -12.54
C SER A 584 -44.81 -6.76 -12.36
N PHE A 585 -44.88 -7.28 -11.13
CA PHE A 585 -45.87 -8.24 -10.67
C PHE A 585 -46.31 -7.81 -9.26
N GLU A 586 -47.61 -7.66 -9.05
CA GLU A 586 -48.19 -7.19 -7.79
C GLU A 586 -47.53 -5.90 -7.24
N GLY A 587 -47.23 -4.95 -8.13
CA GLY A 587 -46.61 -3.67 -7.76
C GLY A 587 -45.12 -3.73 -7.44
N ARG A 588 -44.45 -4.88 -7.56
CA ARG A 588 -43.00 -5.05 -7.38
C ARG A 588 -42.31 -5.23 -8.72
N HIS A 589 -41.15 -4.62 -8.90
CA HIS A 589 -40.33 -4.82 -10.10
C HIS A 589 -39.84 -6.25 -10.22
N LYS A 590 -39.97 -6.82 -11.39
CA LYS A 590 -39.29 -8.08 -11.76
C LYS A 590 -37.81 -7.81 -11.97
N ILE A 591 -37.04 -8.86 -12.14
CA ILE A 591 -35.58 -8.82 -12.27
C ILE A 591 -35.18 -9.11 -13.71
N GLU A 592 -34.12 -8.47 -14.14
CA GLU A 592 -33.42 -8.82 -15.39
C GLU A 592 -31.93 -9.07 -15.12
N ILE A 593 -31.28 -9.76 -16.04
CA ILE A 593 -29.85 -10.11 -15.97
C ILE A 593 -29.14 -9.50 -17.17
N ASP A 594 -28.14 -8.64 -16.90
CA ASP A 594 -27.24 -8.14 -17.93
C ASP A 594 -26.39 -9.29 -18.47
N GLN A 595 -26.57 -9.62 -19.75
CA GLN A 595 -25.90 -10.71 -20.44
C GLN A 595 -24.40 -10.45 -20.65
N ALA A 596 -23.98 -9.17 -20.71
CA ALA A 596 -22.58 -8.82 -20.87
C ALA A 596 -21.79 -8.98 -19.56
N LEU A 597 -22.45 -8.74 -18.43
CA LEU A 597 -21.84 -8.87 -17.11
C LEU A 597 -21.94 -10.29 -16.53
N CYS A 598 -22.97 -11.05 -16.90
CA CYS A 598 -23.22 -12.38 -16.34
C CYS A 598 -22.15 -13.40 -16.75
N ILE A 599 -21.57 -14.09 -15.76
CA ILE A 599 -20.55 -15.13 -15.97
C ILE A 599 -21.10 -16.56 -15.83
N GLY A 600 -22.41 -16.72 -15.59
CA GLY A 600 -23.04 -18.04 -15.46
C GLY A 600 -22.73 -18.80 -14.16
N CYS A 601 -22.45 -18.10 -13.05
CA CYS A 601 -22.11 -18.73 -11.76
C CYS A 601 -23.27 -19.47 -11.07
N THR A 602 -24.48 -19.34 -11.55
CA THR A 602 -25.74 -19.97 -11.08
C THR A 602 -26.25 -19.57 -9.69
N LEU A 603 -25.54 -18.74 -8.92
CA LEU A 603 -25.97 -18.37 -7.55
C LEU A 603 -27.39 -17.77 -7.51
N CYS A 604 -27.75 -16.92 -8.50
CA CYS A 604 -29.08 -16.34 -8.56
C CYS A 604 -30.18 -17.38 -8.89
N ALA A 605 -29.85 -18.41 -9.65
CA ALA A 605 -30.76 -19.52 -9.91
C ALA A 605 -30.98 -20.36 -8.64
N GLN A 606 -29.93 -20.61 -7.83
CA GLN A 606 -30.04 -21.37 -6.58
C GLN A 606 -30.92 -20.70 -5.51
N VAL A 607 -31.01 -19.38 -5.52
CA VAL A 607 -31.87 -18.63 -4.58
C VAL A 607 -33.24 -18.29 -5.17
N CYS A 608 -33.50 -18.64 -6.42
CA CYS A 608 -34.77 -18.36 -7.08
C CYS A 608 -35.87 -19.28 -6.55
N THR A 609 -36.89 -18.72 -5.91
CA THR A 609 -37.95 -19.47 -5.26
C THR A 609 -38.93 -20.13 -6.24
N VAL A 610 -38.95 -19.68 -7.51
CA VAL A 610 -39.86 -20.15 -8.57
C VAL A 610 -39.08 -20.73 -9.76
N ASP A 611 -37.75 -20.88 -9.63
CA ASP A 611 -36.87 -21.50 -10.63
C ASP A 611 -36.94 -20.86 -12.05
N CYS A 612 -37.23 -19.55 -12.11
CA CYS A 612 -37.38 -18.78 -13.36
C CYS A 612 -36.05 -18.27 -13.95
N ILE A 613 -34.88 -18.60 -13.36
CA ILE A 613 -33.58 -18.18 -13.85
C ILE A 613 -32.86 -19.36 -14.49
N LYS A 614 -32.68 -19.29 -15.80
CA LYS A 614 -32.16 -20.42 -16.62
C LYS A 614 -30.99 -19.98 -17.51
N PRO A 615 -30.14 -20.88 -17.99
CA PRO A 615 -29.16 -20.58 -19.03
C PRO A 615 -29.81 -19.96 -20.26
N SER A 616 -29.22 -18.87 -20.79
CA SER A 616 -29.80 -18.14 -21.93
C SER A 616 -30.07 -19.00 -23.16
N ALA A 617 -29.27 -20.05 -23.37
CA ALA A 617 -29.47 -21.00 -24.46
C ALA A 617 -30.74 -21.87 -24.31
N MET A 618 -31.32 -21.95 -23.10
CA MET A 618 -32.55 -22.73 -22.82
C MET A 618 -33.82 -21.89 -22.83
N VAL A 619 -33.66 -20.57 -22.93
CA VAL A 619 -34.79 -19.62 -22.93
C VAL A 619 -35.00 -19.15 -24.36
N GLN A 620 -36.15 -19.46 -24.96
CA GLN A 620 -36.52 -18.92 -26.28
C GLN A 620 -36.61 -17.38 -26.20
N PRO A 621 -36.20 -16.64 -27.27
CA PRO A 621 -36.18 -15.20 -27.29
C PRO A 621 -37.55 -14.55 -27.12
#